data_78d738971de0c65db282fe923bbcc067
#
_entry.id   78d738971de0c65db282fe923bbcc067
#
_cell.length_a   1.000
_cell.length_b   1.000
_cell.length_c   1.000
_cell.angle_alpha   90.00
_cell.angle_beta   90.00
_cell.angle_gamma   90.00
#
_symmetry.space_group_name_H-M   'P 1'
#
loop_
_entity.id
_entity.type
_entity.pdbx_description
1 polymer ?
#
loop_
_entity_poly.entity_id
_entity_poly.type
_entity_poly.pdbx_seq_one_letter_code
_entity_poly.pdbx_strand_id
1 'polypeptide(L)'
;VIQLSGSGSSKGGRRPNLYGLKKGAFYVLSIDINNYVTRMALFDSTNKKVTRIKELRIELKNDISVVHKIVDCAQKLISESSVDESRILGVGIDMPGLVNSEEGINHTILNFDEPVRDLFASLFDKPVVIENDAKVKALAEFRFGKAIGKQNVLVLHLDWGIGMGMILNGKPYKGAQGFSGEFAHIPMTDERGLLCSCGKRGCLETVASGAALTRLAVEAIEKGEMTLIKEMAHNNPKNINLKLILKAAEQGDQFAIGIISKVGFDLGKGISSLLQILNPEMIILGGQLANAGTYLTTSIEQAMHQYAFAIIREGMELTTSELGDNANLLGNVIHIMESLFEK
;
A
#
# COMPACT_ATOMS: atom_id res chain seq x y z
N VAL A 1 -30.15 -9.22 -0.71
CA VAL A 1 -28.78 -8.91 -0.27
C VAL A 1 -28.31 -9.92 0.79
N ILE A 2 -29.18 -10.37 1.68
CA ILE A 2 -28.89 -11.31 2.76
C ILE A 2 -29.49 -12.69 2.43
N GLN A 3 -28.75 -13.76 2.75
CA GLN A 3 -29.23 -15.14 2.65
C GLN A 3 -29.02 -15.89 3.96
N LEU A 4 -29.82 -16.94 4.20
CA LEU A 4 -29.60 -17.87 5.29
C LEU A 4 -28.30 -18.64 5.02
N SER A 5 -27.31 -18.52 5.91
CA SER A 5 -26.01 -19.18 5.77
C SER A 5 -25.83 -20.39 6.68
N GLY A 6 -26.83 -20.71 7.50
CA GLY A 6 -26.82 -21.87 8.39
C GLY A 6 -27.50 -21.63 9.74
N SER A 7 -27.24 -22.52 10.68
CA SER A 7 -27.71 -22.39 12.07
C SER A 7 -26.52 -22.34 13.01
N GLY A 8 -26.57 -21.43 13.98
CA GLY A 8 -25.53 -21.31 15.02
C GLY A 8 -25.55 -22.47 16.02
N SER A 9 -24.50 -22.57 16.83
CA SER A 9 -24.45 -23.50 17.96
C SER A 9 -25.41 -23.06 19.07
N SER A 10 -26.06 -24.02 19.74
CA SER A 10 -26.90 -23.76 20.92
C SER A 10 -26.50 -24.69 22.06
N LYS A 11 -26.39 -24.17 23.25
CA LYS A 11 -26.19 -24.95 24.50
C LYS A 11 -27.51 -25.39 25.14
N GLY A 12 -28.65 -25.17 24.50
CA GLY A 12 -30.00 -25.50 24.89
C GLY A 12 -30.98 -24.50 24.24
N GLY A 13 -32.09 -25.00 23.68
CA GLY A 13 -33.08 -24.18 22.96
C GLY A 13 -32.92 -24.18 21.44
N ARG A 14 -33.75 -23.35 20.74
CA ARG A 14 -33.77 -23.26 19.26
C ARG A 14 -32.44 -22.66 18.78
N ARG A 15 -31.82 -23.32 17.80
CA ARG A 15 -30.60 -22.80 17.15
C ARG A 15 -30.91 -21.49 16.42
N PRO A 16 -30.11 -20.42 16.60
CA PRO A 16 -30.31 -19.20 15.87
C PRO A 16 -29.97 -19.37 14.39
N ASN A 17 -30.76 -18.74 13.54
CA ASN A 17 -30.44 -18.66 12.10
C ASN A 17 -29.25 -17.71 11.90
N LEU A 18 -28.27 -18.16 11.13
CA LEU A 18 -27.15 -17.32 10.67
C LEU A 18 -27.48 -16.77 9.29
N TYR A 19 -27.33 -15.46 9.13
CA TYR A 19 -27.50 -14.77 7.86
C TYR A 19 -26.15 -14.21 7.41
N GLY A 20 -25.92 -14.28 6.12
CA GLY A 20 -24.72 -13.71 5.48
C GLY A 20 -25.08 -12.98 4.19
N LEU A 21 -24.13 -12.24 3.65
CA LEU A 21 -24.29 -11.58 2.35
C LEU A 21 -24.47 -12.64 1.25
N LYS A 22 -25.48 -12.45 0.41
CA LYS A 22 -25.71 -13.30 -0.75
C LYS A 22 -24.62 -12.98 -1.79
N LYS A 23 -23.89 -14.02 -2.24
CA LYS A 23 -22.90 -13.88 -3.30
C LYS A 23 -23.50 -13.21 -4.52
N GLY A 24 -22.81 -12.20 -5.06
CA GLY A 24 -23.24 -11.47 -6.24
C GLY A 24 -24.53 -10.66 -6.01
N ALA A 25 -24.91 -10.32 -4.78
CA ALA A 25 -26.03 -9.43 -4.50
C ALA A 25 -25.82 -8.04 -5.10
N PHE A 26 -24.58 -7.57 -5.07
CA PHE A 26 -24.09 -6.36 -5.69
C PHE A 26 -22.60 -6.52 -6.02
N TYR A 27 -22.08 -5.53 -6.70
CA TYR A 27 -20.66 -5.46 -7.08
C TYR A 27 -20.08 -4.09 -6.77
N VAL A 28 -18.74 -4.03 -6.66
CA VAL A 28 -17.98 -2.79 -6.58
C VAL A 28 -16.82 -2.87 -7.57
N LEU A 29 -16.48 -1.74 -8.16
CA LEU A 29 -15.29 -1.58 -8.98
C LEU A 29 -14.16 -1.09 -8.08
N SER A 30 -13.03 -1.75 -8.14
CA SER A 30 -11.80 -1.35 -7.46
C SER A 30 -10.75 -0.95 -8.48
N ILE A 31 -10.13 0.22 -8.28
CA ILE A 31 -9.09 0.80 -9.15
C ILE A 31 -7.90 1.19 -8.29
N ASP A 32 -6.74 0.60 -8.57
CA ASP A 32 -5.44 0.88 -7.96
C ASP A 32 -4.59 1.65 -8.96
N ILE A 33 -4.41 2.94 -8.71
CA ILE A 33 -3.66 3.85 -9.58
C ILE A 33 -2.22 3.95 -9.06
N ASN A 34 -1.25 3.56 -9.89
CA ASN A 34 0.17 3.73 -9.63
C ASN A 34 0.81 4.64 -10.69
N ASN A 35 2.06 5.06 -10.48
CA ASN A 35 2.74 6.02 -11.36
C ASN A 35 2.80 5.61 -12.84
N TYR A 36 2.81 4.31 -13.15
CA TYR A 36 2.98 3.80 -14.52
C TYR A 36 1.96 2.74 -14.92
N VAL A 37 1.22 2.19 -13.95
CA VAL A 37 0.25 1.12 -14.19
C VAL A 37 -0.95 1.33 -13.30
N THR A 38 -2.13 1.38 -13.90
CA THR A 38 -3.40 1.32 -13.17
C THR A 38 -3.96 -0.09 -13.28
N ARG A 39 -4.37 -0.67 -12.16
CA ARG A 39 -4.98 -2.00 -12.09
C ARG A 39 -6.42 -1.87 -11.64
N MET A 40 -7.30 -2.69 -12.20
CA MET A 40 -8.71 -2.64 -11.85
C MET A 40 -9.37 -4.01 -11.94
N ALA A 41 -10.36 -4.23 -11.10
CA ALA A 41 -11.17 -5.44 -11.09
C ALA A 41 -12.53 -5.20 -10.43
N LEU A 42 -13.52 -6.04 -10.79
CA LEU A 42 -14.81 -6.08 -10.12
C LEU A 42 -14.80 -7.13 -9.01
N PHE A 43 -15.43 -6.80 -7.90
CA PHE A 43 -15.61 -7.66 -6.73
C PHE A 43 -17.09 -7.80 -6.40
N ASP A 44 -17.49 -8.98 -5.95
CA ASP A 44 -18.86 -9.23 -5.49
C ASP A 44 -19.06 -8.84 -4.01
N SER A 45 -20.29 -8.89 -3.57
CA SER A 45 -20.73 -8.61 -2.19
C SER A 45 -20.03 -9.46 -1.10
N THR A 46 -19.30 -10.52 -1.48
CA THR A 46 -18.51 -11.37 -0.58
C THR A 46 -17.01 -11.08 -0.68
N ASN A 47 -16.64 -9.94 -1.25
CA ASN A 47 -15.25 -9.50 -1.47
C ASN A 47 -14.44 -10.43 -2.39
N LYS A 48 -15.13 -11.23 -3.22
CA LYS A 48 -14.46 -12.09 -4.19
C LYS A 48 -14.37 -11.39 -5.53
N LYS A 49 -13.17 -11.43 -6.09
CA LYS A 49 -12.91 -10.92 -7.43
C LYS A 49 -13.68 -11.73 -8.47
N VAL A 50 -14.46 -11.06 -9.32
CA VAL A 50 -15.31 -11.66 -10.35
C VAL A 50 -14.81 -11.45 -11.77
N THR A 51 -13.81 -10.60 -11.96
CA THR A 51 -13.10 -10.42 -13.24
C THR A 51 -11.62 -10.74 -13.09
N ARG A 52 -10.91 -10.93 -14.21
CA ARG A 52 -9.44 -10.83 -14.19
C ARG A 52 -9.05 -9.40 -13.87
N ILE A 53 -7.84 -9.21 -13.32
CA ILE A 53 -7.28 -7.88 -13.16
C ILE A 53 -6.95 -7.36 -14.57
N LYS A 54 -7.50 -6.17 -14.87
CA LYS A 54 -7.16 -5.42 -16.07
C LYS A 54 -6.06 -4.44 -15.72
N GLU A 55 -5.01 -4.42 -16.51
CA GLU A 55 -3.92 -3.46 -16.38
C GLU A 55 -3.99 -2.45 -17.52
N LEU A 56 -3.85 -1.18 -17.15
CA LEU A 56 -3.66 -0.05 -18.06
C LEU A 56 -2.28 0.55 -17.82
N ARG A 57 -1.38 0.44 -18.78
CA ARG A 57 -0.08 1.12 -18.73
C ARG A 57 -0.27 2.57 -19.10
N ILE A 58 -0.17 3.43 -18.14
CA ILE A 58 -0.32 4.88 -18.29
C ILE A 58 0.57 5.57 -17.27
N GLU A 59 1.29 6.59 -17.71
CA GLU A 59 2.05 7.45 -16.82
C GLU A 59 1.10 8.42 -16.13
N LEU A 60 1.14 8.43 -14.81
CA LEU A 60 0.31 9.30 -13.99
C LEU A 60 0.83 10.74 -14.06
N LYS A 61 0.02 11.65 -14.58
CA LYS A 61 0.32 13.07 -14.78
C LYS A 61 -0.87 13.93 -14.39
N ASN A 62 -0.61 15.21 -14.15
CA ASN A 62 -1.63 16.24 -13.91
C ASN A 62 -2.33 16.62 -15.22
N ASP A 63 -3.01 15.63 -15.84
CA ASP A 63 -3.69 15.75 -17.13
C ASP A 63 -5.02 15.01 -17.04
N ILE A 64 -6.12 15.72 -17.28
CA ILE A 64 -7.48 15.19 -17.24
C ILE A 64 -7.68 14.00 -18.19
N SER A 65 -6.91 13.96 -19.30
CA SER A 65 -6.95 12.84 -20.24
C SER A 65 -6.56 11.50 -19.59
N VAL A 66 -5.75 11.52 -18.51
CA VAL A 66 -5.40 10.33 -17.73
C VAL A 66 -6.66 9.76 -17.06
N VAL A 67 -7.48 10.63 -16.46
CA VAL A 67 -8.75 10.24 -15.81
C VAL A 67 -9.68 9.59 -16.83
N HIS A 68 -9.88 10.23 -18.00
CA HIS A 68 -10.72 9.68 -19.07
C HIS A 68 -10.24 8.31 -19.55
N LYS A 69 -8.94 8.11 -19.74
CA LYS A 69 -8.38 6.80 -20.16
C LYS A 69 -8.59 5.72 -19.12
N ILE A 70 -8.51 6.07 -17.82
CA ILE A 70 -8.79 5.14 -16.72
C ILE A 70 -10.26 4.73 -16.75
N VAL A 71 -11.17 5.71 -16.88
CA VAL A 71 -12.61 5.46 -16.95
C VAL A 71 -12.96 4.62 -18.17
N ASP A 72 -12.47 4.95 -19.37
CA ASP A 72 -12.68 4.16 -20.60
C ASP A 72 -12.25 2.70 -20.43
N CYS A 73 -11.06 2.50 -19.82
CA CYS A 73 -10.56 1.15 -19.53
C CYS A 73 -11.45 0.38 -18.55
N ALA A 74 -11.96 1.07 -17.53
CA ALA A 74 -12.87 0.49 -16.54
C ALA A 74 -14.24 0.17 -17.13
N GLN A 75 -14.81 1.06 -17.94
CA GLN A 75 -16.09 0.82 -18.66
C GLN A 75 -15.96 -0.37 -19.62
N LYS A 76 -14.81 -0.50 -20.30
CA LYS A 76 -14.53 -1.68 -21.12
C LYS A 76 -14.45 -2.96 -20.28
N LEU A 77 -13.82 -2.93 -19.09
CA LEU A 77 -13.82 -4.07 -18.18
C LEU A 77 -15.24 -4.46 -17.74
N ILE A 78 -16.08 -3.49 -17.44
CA ILE A 78 -17.48 -3.70 -17.06
C ILE A 78 -18.25 -4.35 -18.22
N SER A 79 -18.18 -3.78 -19.41
CA SER A 79 -18.90 -4.29 -20.59
C SER A 79 -18.44 -5.67 -21.07
N GLU A 80 -17.14 -6.01 -20.87
CA GLU A 80 -16.59 -7.34 -21.16
C GLU A 80 -16.93 -8.37 -20.07
N SER A 81 -17.46 -7.94 -18.91
CA SER A 81 -17.83 -8.80 -17.82
C SER A 81 -19.27 -9.33 -17.97
N SER A 82 -19.60 -10.39 -17.23
CA SER A 82 -20.97 -10.89 -17.11
C SER A 82 -21.77 -10.18 -16.00
N VAL A 83 -21.26 -9.06 -15.46
CA VAL A 83 -21.85 -8.33 -14.36
C VAL A 83 -22.88 -7.35 -14.91
N ASP A 84 -24.06 -7.34 -14.32
CA ASP A 84 -25.07 -6.31 -14.57
C ASP A 84 -24.60 -4.98 -13.96
N GLU A 85 -24.35 -3.99 -14.79
CA GLU A 85 -23.82 -2.67 -14.40
C GLU A 85 -24.72 -1.96 -13.38
N SER A 86 -26.05 -2.17 -13.46
CA SER A 86 -27.00 -1.60 -12.49
C SER A 86 -26.77 -2.09 -11.06
N ARG A 87 -26.05 -3.19 -10.89
CA ARG A 87 -25.72 -3.79 -9.60
C ARG A 87 -24.33 -3.38 -9.10
N ILE A 88 -23.59 -2.56 -9.82
CA ILE A 88 -22.35 -1.94 -9.35
C ILE A 88 -22.73 -0.74 -8.49
N LEU A 89 -22.50 -0.85 -7.17
CA LEU A 89 -22.91 0.17 -6.21
C LEU A 89 -21.99 1.38 -6.14
N GLY A 90 -20.72 1.22 -6.52
CA GLY A 90 -19.76 2.30 -6.48
C GLY A 90 -18.37 1.87 -6.87
N VAL A 91 -17.46 2.84 -6.82
CA VAL A 91 -16.06 2.69 -7.23
C VAL A 91 -15.14 3.12 -6.09
N GLY A 92 -14.22 2.23 -5.70
CA GLY A 92 -13.14 2.56 -4.77
C GLY A 92 -11.84 2.75 -5.54
N ILE A 93 -11.16 3.87 -5.31
CA ILE A 93 -9.93 4.24 -6.02
C ILE A 93 -8.86 4.58 -5.00
N ASP A 94 -7.70 3.96 -5.10
CA ASP A 94 -6.51 4.43 -4.42
C ASP A 94 -5.50 5.02 -5.40
N MET A 95 -4.69 5.95 -4.88
CA MET A 95 -3.67 6.63 -5.66
C MET A 95 -2.52 7.12 -4.78
N PRO A 96 -1.30 7.28 -5.33
CA PRO A 96 -0.19 7.87 -4.59
C PRO A 96 -0.42 9.37 -4.34
N GLY A 97 0.32 9.91 -3.38
CA GLY A 97 0.34 11.35 -3.06
C GLY A 97 -0.51 11.74 -1.86
N LEU A 98 -0.61 13.05 -1.63
CA LEU A 98 -1.34 13.63 -0.50
C LEU A 98 -2.84 13.69 -0.81
N VAL A 99 -3.57 12.66 -0.39
CA VAL A 99 -5.01 12.52 -0.65
C VAL A 99 -5.81 12.96 0.57
N ASN A 100 -6.68 13.96 0.39
CA ASN A 100 -7.77 14.28 1.30
C ASN A 100 -9.03 13.55 0.84
N SER A 101 -9.32 12.42 1.45
CA SER A 101 -10.44 11.56 1.04
C SER A 101 -11.81 12.18 1.36
N GLU A 102 -11.90 13.07 2.36
CA GLU A 102 -13.15 13.76 2.72
C GLU A 102 -13.51 14.83 1.68
N GLU A 103 -12.55 15.64 1.28
CA GLU A 103 -12.73 16.66 0.23
C GLU A 103 -12.73 16.05 -1.19
N GLY A 104 -12.14 14.88 -1.36
CA GLY A 104 -12.01 14.23 -2.67
C GLY A 104 -10.89 14.78 -3.53
N ILE A 105 -9.84 15.34 -2.90
CA ILE A 105 -8.73 16.04 -3.57
C ILE A 105 -7.42 15.25 -3.39
N ASN A 106 -6.64 15.15 -4.44
CA ASN A 106 -5.23 14.79 -4.35
C ASN A 106 -4.38 16.04 -4.59
N HIS A 107 -3.64 16.48 -3.58
CA HIS A 107 -2.85 17.72 -3.63
C HIS A 107 -1.53 17.57 -4.40
N THR A 108 -1.13 16.37 -4.77
CA THR A 108 0.16 16.09 -5.42
C THR A 108 -0.01 15.77 -6.89
N ILE A 109 -0.94 14.89 -7.24
CA ILE A 109 -1.13 14.34 -8.58
C ILE A 109 -2.64 14.32 -8.88
N LEU A 110 -3.02 14.51 -10.16
CA LEU A 110 -4.42 14.67 -10.56
C LEU A 110 -5.12 15.79 -9.77
N ASN A 111 -4.36 16.85 -9.51
CA ASN A 111 -4.84 18.05 -8.83
C ASN A 111 -5.43 19.00 -9.86
N PHE A 112 -6.75 19.12 -9.86
CA PHE A 112 -7.54 19.95 -10.77
C PHE A 112 -8.33 20.99 -9.97
N ASP A 113 -8.97 21.93 -10.65
CA ASP A 113 -9.88 22.90 -10.04
C ASP A 113 -11.10 22.22 -9.39
N GLU A 114 -11.55 21.12 -9.99
CA GLU A 114 -12.60 20.24 -9.46
C GLU A 114 -11.97 19.08 -8.66
N PRO A 115 -12.56 18.66 -7.51
CA PRO A 115 -12.11 17.47 -6.80
C PRO A 115 -12.07 16.24 -7.70
N VAL A 116 -10.93 15.55 -7.73
CA VAL A 116 -10.73 14.39 -8.62
C VAL A 116 -11.75 13.27 -8.35
N ARG A 117 -12.21 13.12 -7.09
CA ARG A 117 -13.30 12.21 -6.74
C ARG A 117 -14.58 12.54 -7.51
N ASP A 118 -14.95 13.80 -7.55
CA ASP A 118 -16.23 14.26 -8.14
C ASP A 118 -16.17 14.13 -9.66
N LEU A 119 -14.99 14.38 -10.25
CA LEU A 119 -14.73 14.10 -11.67
C LEU A 119 -14.92 12.61 -12.00
N PHE A 120 -14.32 11.70 -11.22
CA PHE A 120 -14.55 10.27 -11.42
C PHE A 120 -16.03 9.89 -11.20
N ALA A 121 -16.68 10.45 -10.18
CA ALA A 121 -18.08 10.17 -9.88
C ALA A 121 -19.02 10.59 -11.04
N SER A 122 -18.77 11.75 -11.64
CA SER A 122 -19.53 12.25 -12.80
C SER A 122 -19.35 11.34 -14.04
N LEU A 123 -18.12 10.85 -14.27
CA LEU A 123 -17.82 10.00 -15.43
C LEU A 123 -18.32 8.56 -15.29
N PHE A 124 -18.40 8.04 -14.06
CA PHE A 124 -18.95 6.71 -13.78
C PHE A 124 -20.46 6.71 -13.54
N ASP A 125 -21.07 7.87 -13.28
CA ASP A 125 -22.47 7.98 -12.79
C ASP A 125 -22.70 7.07 -11.57
N LYS A 126 -21.75 7.05 -10.64
CA LYS A 126 -21.76 6.21 -9.44
C LYS A 126 -21.04 6.88 -8.28
N PRO A 127 -21.36 6.53 -7.02
CA PRO A 127 -20.57 6.93 -5.86
C PRO A 127 -19.09 6.51 -6.02
N VAL A 128 -18.17 7.43 -5.75
CA VAL A 128 -16.75 7.19 -5.78
C VAL A 128 -16.13 7.57 -4.44
N VAL A 129 -15.23 6.74 -3.95
CA VAL A 129 -14.31 7.11 -2.85
C VAL A 129 -12.88 7.07 -3.35
N ILE A 130 -12.08 8.00 -2.87
CA ILE A 130 -10.63 8.02 -3.13
C ILE A 130 -9.86 7.95 -1.82
N GLU A 131 -8.68 7.33 -1.83
CA GLU A 131 -7.79 7.29 -0.66
C GLU A 131 -6.32 7.16 -1.10
N ASN A 132 -5.40 7.44 -0.19
CA ASN A 132 -3.99 7.16 -0.39
C ASN A 132 -3.72 5.65 -0.40
N ASP A 133 -2.83 5.20 -1.28
CA ASP A 133 -2.49 3.79 -1.53
C ASP A 133 -1.99 3.04 -0.28
N ALA A 134 -1.17 3.67 0.57
CA ALA A 134 -0.67 3.04 1.80
C ALA A 134 -1.78 2.88 2.86
N LYS A 135 -2.72 3.83 2.92
CA LYS A 135 -3.86 3.75 3.85
C LYS A 135 -4.85 2.66 3.45
N VAL A 136 -5.07 2.51 2.15
CA VAL A 136 -5.90 1.43 1.60
C VAL A 136 -5.28 0.07 1.89
N LYS A 137 -3.96 -0.07 1.79
CA LYS A 137 -3.25 -1.30 2.17
C LYS A 137 -3.41 -1.62 3.67
N ALA A 138 -3.33 -0.60 4.52
CA ALA A 138 -3.55 -0.79 5.96
C ALA A 138 -4.98 -1.26 6.26
N LEU A 139 -5.96 -0.73 5.55
CA LEU A 139 -7.35 -1.18 5.66
C LEU A 139 -7.52 -2.64 5.19
N ALA A 140 -6.83 -3.03 4.10
CA ALA A 140 -6.81 -4.42 3.65
C ALA A 140 -6.20 -5.37 4.68
N GLU A 141 -5.06 -5.02 5.27
CA GLU A 141 -4.42 -5.80 6.33
C GLU A 141 -5.33 -5.94 7.56
N PHE A 142 -6.03 -4.87 7.91
CA PHE A 142 -6.94 -4.85 9.06
C PHE A 142 -8.17 -5.75 8.85
N ARG A 143 -8.68 -5.84 7.64
CA ARG A 143 -9.89 -6.62 7.33
C ARG A 143 -9.60 -8.05 6.84
N PHE A 144 -8.47 -8.30 6.19
CA PHE A 144 -8.19 -9.57 5.51
C PHE A 144 -6.79 -10.14 5.81
N GLY A 145 -5.90 -9.38 6.43
CA GLY A 145 -4.50 -9.74 6.60
C GLY A 145 -4.10 -10.00 8.05
N LYS A 146 -2.85 -9.74 8.34
CA LYS A 146 -2.22 -9.99 9.65
C LYS A 146 -2.77 -9.12 10.78
N ALA A 147 -3.42 -7.99 10.46
CA ALA A 147 -3.97 -7.08 11.46
C ALA A 147 -5.39 -7.44 11.94
N ILE A 148 -5.96 -8.58 11.52
CA ILE A 148 -7.28 -9.02 12.00
C ILE A 148 -7.27 -9.16 13.52
N GLY A 149 -8.21 -8.46 14.18
CA GLY A 149 -8.38 -8.50 15.65
C GLY A 149 -7.39 -7.64 16.44
N LYS A 150 -6.46 -6.97 15.77
CA LYS A 150 -5.52 -6.02 16.37
C LYS A 150 -6.13 -4.63 16.49
N GLN A 151 -5.60 -3.81 17.41
CA GLN A 151 -6.11 -2.46 17.67
C GLN A 151 -5.16 -1.35 17.21
N ASN A 152 -3.84 -1.56 17.35
CA ASN A 152 -2.84 -0.54 17.06
C ASN A 152 -1.77 -1.13 16.13
N VAL A 153 -1.93 -0.92 14.84
CA VAL A 153 -1.09 -1.52 13.80
C VAL A 153 -0.55 -0.44 12.86
N LEU A 154 0.73 -0.56 12.52
CA LEU A 154 1.34 0.22 11.46
C LEU A 154 1.61 -0.69 10.26
N VAL A 155 1.19 -0.27 9.08
CA VAL A 155 1.45 -0.99 7.83
C VAL A 155 2.38 -0.15 6.97
N LEU A 156 3.60 -0.61 6.78
CA LEU A 156 4.62 0.05 5.97
C LEU A 156 4.63 -0.58 4.58
N HIS A 157 4.41 0.21 3.56
CA HIS A 157 4.57 -0.19 2.17
C HIS A 157 5.93 0.23 1.66
N LEU A 158 6.80 -0.74 1.43
CA LEU A 158 8.20 -0.59 1.06
C LEU A 158 8.38 -0.98 -0.41
N ASP A 159 8.39 0.02 -1.28
CA ASP A 159 8.57 -0.16 -2.72
C ASP A 159 9.58 0.87 -3.24
N TRP A 160 9.34 1.50 -4.39
CA TRP A 160 10.16 2.61 -4.87
C TRP A 160 10.29 3.71 -3.81
N GLY A 161 9.18 4.12 -3.19
CA GLY A 161 9.11 4.98 -2.00
C GLY A 161 8.76 4.19 -0.74
N ILE A 162 8.37 4.91 0.31
CA ILE A 162 7.88 4.39 1.57
C ILE A 162 6.51 5.00 1.83
N GLY A 163 5.48 4.18 1.98
CA GLY A 163 4.17 4.59 2.44
C GLY A 163 3.85 4.01 3.82
N MET A 164 2.98 4.66 4.58
CA MET A 164 2.51 4.15 5.86
C MET A 164 1.01 4.40 6.04
N GLY A 165 0.29 3.34 6.36
CA GLY A 165 -1.06 3.41 6.88
C GLY A 165 -1.10 3.00 8.35
N MET A 166 -2.03 3.56 9.10
CA MET A 166 -2.16 3.35 10.55
C MET A 166 -3.57 2.90 10.91
N ILE A 167 -3.65 1.89 11.76
CA ILE A 167 -4.85 1.52 12.50
C ILE A 167 -4.58 1.87 13.96
N LEU A 168 -5.36 2.76 14.56
CA LEU A 168 -5.25 3.15 15.96
C LEU A 168 -6.61 2.97 16.64
N ASN A 169 -6.61 2.27 17.77
CA ASN A 169 -7.84 1.90 18.49
C ASN A 169 -8.87 1.18 17.59
N GLY A 170 -8.39 0.29 16.72
CA GLY A 170 -9.22 -0.50 15.80
C GLY A 170 -9.87 0.29 14.67
N LYS A 171 -9.37 1.48 14.36
CA LYS A 171 -9.88 2.35 13.29
C LYS A 171 -8.73 2.89 12.43
N PRO A 172 -8.94 3.05 11.10
CA PRO A 172 -8.00 3.78 10.26
C PRO A 172 -7.80 5.20 10.78
N TYR A 173 -6.54 5.58 10.98
CA TYR A 173 -6.19 6.92 11.44
C TYR A 173 -5.76 7.78 10.26
N LYS A 174 -6.53 8.82 9.99
CA LYS A 174 -6.30 9.72 8.83
C LYS A 174 -5.66 11.04 9.21
N GLY A 175 -5.70 11.43 10.50
CA GLY A 175 -5.31 12.77 10.96
C GLY A 175 -6.37 13.82 10.61
N ALA A 176 -6.07 15.07 10.88
CA ALA A 176 -7.05 16.16 10.76
C ALA A 176 -7.48 16.49 9.32
N GLN A 177 -6.61 16.25 8.35
CA GLN A 177 -6.84 16.57 6.93
C GLN A 177 -6.60 15.37 5.99
N GLY A 178 -6.54 14.17 6.55
CA GLY A 178 -6.25 12.98 5.76
C GLY A 178 -4.75 12.70 5.53
N PHE A 179 -3.81 13.51 6.02
CA PHE A 179 -2.38 13.42 5.69
C PHE A 179 -1.53 12.71 6.75
N SER A 180 -2.11 11.96 7.66
CA SER A 180 -1.32 11.15 8.59
C SER A 180 -0.53 10.07 7.85
N GLY A 181 0.60 9.67 8.41
CA GLY A 181 1.38 8.56 7.86
C GLY A 181 2.49 8.96 6.88
N GLU A 182 2.83 10.24 6.77
CA GLU A 182 3.94 10.76 5.94
C GLU A 182 5.32 10.41 6.54
N PHE A 183 5.48 9.15 6.93
CA PHE A 183 6.66 8.60 7.59
C PHE A 183 7.92 8.66 6.72
N ALA A 184 7.77 8.51 5.41
CA ALA A 184 8.85 8.64 4.44
C ALA A 184 9.61 9.97 4.54
N HIS A 185 8.92 11.02 4.99
CA HIS A 185 9.41 12.40 4.95
C HIS A 185 9.87 12.95 6.31
N ILE A 186 9.99 12.09 7.33
CA ILE A 186 10.67 12.48 8.58
C ILE A 186 12.16 12.69 8.33
N PRO A 187 12.80 13.71 8.95
CA PRO A 187 14.22 13.96 8.79
C PRO A 187 15.05 12.88 9.53
N MET A 188 15.91 12.20 8.79
CA MET A 188 16.85 11.19 9.34
C MET A 188 18.29 11.66 9.31
N THR A 189 18.62 12.65 8.50
CA THR A 189 19.94 13.27 8.41
C THR A 189 19.81 14.78 8.44
N ASP A 190 20.94 15.45 8.60
CA ASP A 190 21.02 16.92 8.63
C ASP A 190 20.78 17.55 7.23
N GLU A 191 20.97 18.87 7.14
CA GLU A 191 20.78 19.66 5.92
C GLU A 191 21.70 19.24 4.75
N ARG A 192 22.76 18.46 5.00
CA ARG A 192 23.65 17.88 3.99
C ARG A 192 23.07 16.61 3.36
N GLY A 193 21.97 16.11 3.88
CA GLY A 193 21.25 14.96 3.34
C GLY A 193 20.78 15.16 1.89
N LEU A 194 20.45 14.08 1.22
CA LEU A 194 19.96 14.08 -0.15
C LEU A 194 18.64 14.84 -0.26
N LEU A 195 18.44 15.52 -1.40
CA LEU A 195 17.18 16.16 -1.72
C LEU A 195 16.11 15.09 -1.94
N CYS A 196 15.00 15.20 -1.22
CA CYS A 196 13.82 14.35 -1.37
C CYS A 196 12.83 14.94 -2.40
N SER A 197 12.00 14.09 -2.97
CA SER A 197 10.90 14.49 -3.88
C SER A 197 9.94 15.50 -3.25
N CYS A 198 9.81 15.51 -1.92
CA CYS A 198 9.00 16.49 -1.18
C CYS A 198 9.63 17.89 -1.05
N GLY A 199 10.81 18.11 -1.64
CA GLY A 199 11.54 19.37 -1.59
C GLY A 199 12.44 19.59 -0.35
N LYS A 200 12.36 18.71 0.65
CA LYS A 200 13.22 18.74 1.86
C LYS A 200 14.47 17.88 1.67
N ARG A 201 15.46 18.07 2.57
CA ARG A 201 16.66 17.25 2.57
C ARG A 201 16.68 16.28 3.74
N GLY A 202 17.31 15.12 3.54
CA GLY A 202 17.57 14.15 4.60
C GLY A 202 16.35 13.34 5.06
N CYS A 203 15.31 13.26 4.27
CA CYS A 203 14.14 12.42 4.57
C CYS A 203 14.50 10.92 4.64
N LEU A 204 13.79 10.15 5.46
CA LEU A 204 13.93 8.70 5.56
C LEU A 204 13.88 8.02 4.19
N GLU A 205 13.00 8.45 3.31
CA GLU A 205 12.85 7.91 1.95
C GLU A 205 14.17 7.94 1.17
N THR A 206 14.99 8.97 1.37
CA THR A 206 16.25 9.12 0.64
C THR A 206 17.33 8.10 1.05
N VAL A 207 17.14 7.40 2.17
CA VAL A 207 18.11 6.43 2.71
C VAL A 207 17.55 5.02 2.90
N ALA A 208 16.22 4.85 2.97
CA ALA A 208 15.59 3.60 3.37
C ALA A 208 14.54 3.05 2.38
N SER A 209 14.42 3.60 1.17
CA SER A 209 13.48 3.17 0.13
C SER A 209 14.12 2.28 -0.93
N GLY A 210 13.29 1.71 -1.81
CA GLY A 210 13.76 1.01 -3.02
C GLY A 210 14.53 1.93 -3.98
N ALA A 211 14.17 3.21 -4.07
CA ALA A 211 14.91 4.22 -4.80
C ALA A 211 16.32 4.43 -4.20
N ALA A 212 16.39 4.51 -2.86
CA ALA A 212 17.68 4.61 -2.15
C ALA A 212 18.56 3.37 -2.41
N LEU A 213 17.97 2.18 -2.34
CA LEU A 213 18.67 0.93 -2.61
C LEU A 213 19.21 0.88 -4.05
N THR A 214 18.37 1.25 -5.04
CA THR A 214 18.76 1.30 -6.44
C THR A 214 19.89 2.30 -6.67
N ARG A 215 19.81 3.49 -6.10
CA ARG A 215 20.88 4.50 -6.16
C ARG A 215 22.18 4.00 -5.58
N LEU A 216 22.16 3.38 -4.40
CA LEU A 216 23.35 2.80 -3.76
C LEU A 216 24.04 1.76 -4.66
N ALA A 217 23.23 0.91 -5.35
CA ALA A 217 23.76 -0.07 -6.28
C ALA A 217 24.42 0.58 -7.51
N VAL A 218 23.79 1.59 -8.10
CA VAL A 218 24.32 2.32 -9.26
C VAL A 218 25.64 3.02 -8.88
N GLU A 219 25.66 3.79 -7.81
CA GLU A 219 26.83 4.55 -7.33
C GLU A 219 28.04 3.64 -7.05
N ALA A 220 27.82 2.45 -6.48
CA ALA A 220 28.89 1.51 -6.18
C ALA A 220 29.43 0.84 -7.45
N ILE A 221 28.56 0.45 -8.39
CA ILE A 221 28.97 -0.13 -9.67
C ILE A 221 29.77 0.87 -10.50
N GLU A 222 29.39 2.15 -10.49
CA GLU A 222 30.17 3.21 -11.16
C GLU A 222 31.55 3.43 -10.53
N LYS A 223 31.70 3.15 -9.23
CA LYS A 223 32.98 3.17 -8.51
C LYS A 223 33.80 1.88 -8.66
N GLY A 224 33.31 0.91 -9.41
CA GLY A 224 34.01 -0.33 -9.72
C GLY A 224 33.70 -1.51 -8.80
N GLU A 225 32.62 -1.44 -8.02
CA GLU A 225 32.19 -2.56 -7.16
C GLU A 225 31.90 -3.82 -7.99
N MET A 226 32.39 -4.95 -7.52
CA MET A 226 32.18 -6.26 -8.12
C MET A 226 30.92 -6.90 -7.55
N THR A 227 29.87 -7.04 -8.38
CA THR A 227 28.57 -7.56 -7.96
C THR A 227 27.82 -8.23 -9.11
N LEU A 228 27.03 -9.25 -8.81
CA LEU A 228 26.12 -9.89 -9.77
C LEU A 228 25.08 -8.92 -10.34
N ILE A 229 24.75 -7.85 -9.61
CA ILE A 229 23.83 -6.81 -10.07
C ILE A 229 24.29 -6.24 -11.42
N LYS A 230 25.59 -5.97 -11.58
CA LYS A 230 26.18 -5.43 -12.79
C LYS A 230 26.01 -6.37 -13.99
N GLU A 231 26.30 -7.66 -13.79
CA GLU A 231 26.15 -8.68 -14.82
C GLU A 231 24.68 -8.87 -15.21
N MET A 232 23.80 -9.00 -14.23
CA MET A 232 22.36 -9.18 -14.43
C MET A 232 21.70 -7.95 -15.08
N ALA A 233 22.27 -6.76 -14.91
CA ALA A 233 21.85 -5.53 -15.59
C ALA A 233 22.46 -5.41 -17.00
N HIS A 234 23.19 -6.43 -17.50
CA HIS A 234 23.91 -6.41 -18.79
C HIS A 234 24.83 -5.21 -18.92
N ASN A 235 25.55 -4.85 -17.83
CA ASN A 235 26.43 -3.68 -17.73
C ASN A 235 25.75 -2.33 -18.03
N ASN A 236 24.43 -2.26 -17.98
CA ASN A 236 23.66 -1.02 -18.18
C ASN A 236 23.03 -0.56 -16.86
N PRO A 237 23.52 0.53 -16.23
CA PRO A 237 22.95 1.03 -14.98
C PRO A 237 21.45 1.35 -15.02
N LYS A 238 20.91 1.69 -16.19
CA LYS A 238 19.48 1.98 -16.37
C LYS A 238 18.57 0.74 -16.17
N ASN A 239 19.13 -0.45 -16.28
CA ASN A 239 18.40 -1.70 -16.05
C ASN A 239 18.37 -2.10 -14.58
N ILE A 240 19.16 -1.44 -13.71
CA ILE A 240 19.18 -1.73 -12.27
C ILE A 240 17.86 -1.27 -11.65
N ASN A 241 17.21 -2.20 -10.98
CA ASN A 241 15.95 -1.96 -10.28
C ASN A 241 15.87 -2.85 -9.04
N LEU A 242 14.92 -2.58 -8.17
CA LEU A 242 14.73 -3.28 -6.91
C LEU A 242 14.65 -4.80 -7.10
N LYS A 243 13.85 -5.28 -8.05
CA LYS A 243 13.68 -6.72 -8.32
C LYS A 243 15.00 -7.41 -8.67
N LEU A 244 15.86 -6.74 -9.45
CA LEU A 244 17.16 -7.28 -9.84
C LEU A 244 18.10 -7.36 -8.64
N ILE A 245 18.11 -6.34 -7.78
CA ILE A 245 18.94 -6.32 -6.56
C ILE A 245 18.52 -7.43 -5.60
N LEU A 246 17.22 -7.61 -5.37
CA LEU A 246 16.69 -8.69 -4.54
C LEU A 246 17.10 -10.06 -5.09
N LYS A 247 17.00 -10.26 -6.41
CA LYS A 247 17.42 -11.51 -7.06
C LYS A 247 18.92 -11.77 -6.94
N ALA A 248 19.77 -10.75 -6.99
CA ALA A 248 21.21 -10.89 -6.75
C ALA A 248 21.48 -11.32 -5.30
N ALA A 249 20.78 -10.72 -4.33
CA ALA A 249 20.90 -11.11 -2.91
C ALA A 249 20.45 -12.57 -2.68
N GLU A 250 19.37 -13.03 -3.31
CA GLU A 250 18.92 -14.43 -3.27
C GLU A 250 19.98 -15.40 -3.83
N GLN A 251 20.80 -14.95 -4.76
CA GLN A 251 21.93 -15.72 -5.30
C GLN A 251 23.22 -15.60 -4.46
N GLY A 252 23.15 -14.95 -3.29
CA GLY A 252 24.27 -14.84 -2.36
C GLY A 252 25.25 -13.70 -2.66
N ASP A 253 24.88 -12.72 -3.50
CA ASP A 253 25.71 -11.55 -3.76
C ASP A 253 25.87 -10.72 -2.47
N GLN A 254 27.11 -10.69 -1.96
CA GLN A 254 27.42 -10.07 -0.67
C GLN A 254 27.22 -8.56 -0.69
N PHE A 255 27.45 -7.91 -1.82
CA PHE A 255 27.22 -6.49 -1.94
C PHE A 255 25.70 -6.18 -1.92
N ALA A 256 24.88 -6.94 -2.68
CA ALA A 256 23.42 -6.79 -2.65
C ALA A 256 22.85 -7.00 -1.24
N ILE A 257 23.29 -8.04 -0.54
CA ILE A 257 22.91 -8.31 0.85
C ILE A 257 23.33 -7.14 1.76
N GLY A 258 24.55 -6.63 1.58
CA GLY A 258 25.08 -5.51 2.39
C GLY A 258 24.28 -4.22 2.24
N ILE A 259 23.88 -3.84 1.00
CA ILE A 259 23.08 -2.62 0.78
C ILE A 259 21.64 -2.79 1.26
N ILE A 260 21.04 -3.98 1.15
CA ILE A 260 19.72 -4.30 1.73
C ILE A 260 19.77 -4.17 3.25
N SER A 261 20.79 -4.73 3.89
CA SER A 261 20.98 -4.64 5.33
C SER A 261 21.17 -3.19 5.80
N LYS A 262 21.91 -2.38 5.03
CA LYS A 262 22.07 -0.95 5.32
C LYS A 262 20.73 -0.20 5.27
N VAL A 263 19.95 -0.42 4.21
CA VAL A 263 18.62 0.18 4.04
C VAL A 263 17.69 -0.28 5.16
N GLY A 264 17.72 -1.57 5.51
CA GLY A 264 16.95 -2.11 6.63
C GLY A 264 17.30 -1.48 7.96
N PHE A 265 18.58 -1.27 8.23
CA PHE A 265 19.04 -0.62 9.46
C PHE A 265 18.58 0.84 9.55
N ASP A 266 18.67 1.60 8.45
CA ASP A 266 18.19 2.99 8.40
C ASP A 266 16.67 3.08 8.54
N LEU A 267 15.92 2.14 7.94
CA LEU A 267 14.49 1.99 8.15
C LEU A 267 14.14 1.69 9.62
N GLY A 268 14.88 0.78 10.24
CA GLY A 268 14.71 0.41 11.65
C GLY A 268 14.93 1.56 12.64
N LYS A 269 15.83 2.50 12.33
CA LYS A 269 15.95 3.75 13.11
C LYS A 269 14.64 4.56 13.06
N GLY A 270 14.08 4.73 11.87
CA GLY A 270 12.80 5.42 11.70
C GLY A 270 11.68 4.69 12.45
N ILE A 271 11.59 3.37 12.30
CA ILE A 271 10.62 2.52 13.01
C ILE A 271 10.75 2.68 14.53
N SER A 272 11.98 2.78 15.05
CA SER A 272 12.21 2.98 16.48
C SER A 272 11.55 4.26 17.02
N SER A 273 11.52 5.32 16.20
CA SER A 273 10.78 6.54 16.57
C SER A 273 9.27 6.32 16.63
N LEU A 274 8.73 5.56 15.66
CA LEU A 274 7.30 5.22 15.67
C LEU A 274 6.92 4.37 16.89
N LEU A 275 7.78 3.41 17.28
CA LEU A 275 7.58 2.61 18.49
C LEU A 275 7.44 3.49 19.72
N GLN A 276 8.30 4.47 19.87
CA GLN A 276 8.31 5.36 21.03
C GLN A 276 7.14 6.37 21.07
N ILE A 277 6.58 6.72 19.90
CA ILE A 277 5.48 7.70 19.79
C ILE A 277 4.12 7.01 19.84
N LEU A 278 3.96 5.88 19.13
CA LEU A 278 2.65 5.25 18.91
C LEU A 278 2.47 3.94 19.69
N ASN A 279 3.55 3.32 20.14
CA ASN A 279 3.54 2.04 20.86
C ASN A 279 2.59 1.00 20.20
N PRO A 280 2.79 0.66 18.93
CA PRO A 280 1.92 -0.28 18.22
C PRO A 280 2.14 -1.71 18.75
N GLU A 281 1.13 -2.55 18.66
CA GLU A 281 1.23 -3.99 18.96
C GLU A 281 1.79 -4.79 17.77
N MET A 282 1.71 -4.21 16.55
CA MET A 282 2.19 -4.88 15.33
C MET A 282 2.66 -3.86 14.29
N ILE A 283 3.74 -4.21 13.59
CA ILE A 283 4.19 -3.55 12.37
C ILE A 283 4.21 -4.57 11.24
N ILE A 284 3.52 -4.26 10.13
CA ILE A 284 3.45 -5.10 8.95
C ILE A 284 4.26 -4.45 7.84
N LEU A 285 5.21 -5.19 7.27
CA LEU A 285 6.00 -4.77 6.13
C LEU A 285 5.40 -5.37 4.84
N GLY A 286 4.98 -4.53 3.92
CA GLY A 286 4.52 -4.93 2.59
C GLY A 286 5.34 -4.25 1.49
N GLY A 287 5.02 -4.55 0.23
CA GLY A 287 5.71 -4.03 -0.94
C GLY A 287 6.90 -4.88 -1.38
N GLN A 288 7.50 -4.51 -2.51
CA GLN A 288 8.52 -5.32 -3.17
C GLN A 288 9.80 -5.48 -2.31
N LEU A 289 10.20 -4.41 -1.59
CA LEU A 289 11.40 -4.46 -0.74
C LEU A 289 11.23 -5.43 0.46
N ALA A 290 10.01 -5.64 0.95
CA ALA A 290 9.73 -6.60 2.01
C ALA A 290 10.08 -8.05 1.59
N ASN A 291 10.11 -8.36 0.28
CA ASN A 291 10.54 -9.66 -0.25
C ASN A 291 12.03 -9.94 -0.03
N ALA A 292 12.82 -8.98 0.42
CA ALA A 292 14.20 -9.24 0.87
C ALA A 292 14.24 -10.15 2.11
N GLY A 293 13.12 -10.39 2.77
CA GLY A 293 12.98 -11.33 3.88
C GLY A 293 13.92 -10.99 5.04
N THR A 294 14.65 -12.00 5.51
CA THR A 294 15.53 -11.86 6.68
C THR A 294 16.68 -10.87 6.47
N TYR A 295 17.16 -10.64 5.25
CA TYR A 295 18.19 -9.62 5.00
C TYR A 295 17.71 -8.21 5.39
N LEU A 296 16.42 -7.94 5.23
CA LEU A 296 15.82 -6.67 5.62
C LEU A 296 15.39 -6.68 7.10
N THR A 297 14.60 -7.69 7.52
CA THR A 297 13.96 -7.71 8.84
C THR A 297 14.97 -7.81 9.98
N THR A 298 16.02 -8.64 9.85
CA THR A 298 17.08 -8.74 10.87
C THR A 298 17.78 -7.39 11.08
N SER A 299 18.04 -6.64 10.01
CA SER A 299 18.69 -5.33 10.12
C SER A 299 17.75 -4.27 10.72
N ILE A 300 16.45 -4.34 10.43
CA ILE A 300 15.45 -3.52 11.11
C ILE A 300 15.44 -3.82 12.61
N GLU A 301 15.36 -5.11 13.00
CA GLU A 301 15.37 -5.54 14.39
C GLU A 301 16.65 -5.10 15.11
N GLN A 302 17.80 -5.23 14.47
CA GLN A 302 19.07 -4.76 15.03
C GLN A 302 19.04 -3.26 15.35
N ALA A 303 18.51 -2.43 14.44
CA ALA A 303 18.35 -1.01 14.70
C ALA A 303 17.34 -0.74 15.82
N MET A 304 16.23 -1.46 15.85
CA MET A 304 15.23 -1.35 16.94
C MET A 304 15.85 -1.73 18.30
N HIS A 305 16.73 -2.73 18.35
CA HIS A 305 17.47 -3.07 19.57
C HIS A 305 18.37 -1.93 20.06
N GLN A 306 18.92 -1.17 19.14
CA GLN A 306 19.82 -0.07 19.47
C GLN A 306 19.10 1.22 19.84
N TYR A 307 17.93 1.50 19.22
CA TYR A 307 17.30 2.83 19.27
C TYR A 307 15.95 2.85 19.99
N ALA A 308 15.29 1.72 20.26
CA ALA A 308 14.03 1.67 20.96
C ALA A 308 14.17 1.09 22.38
N PHE A 309 13.33 1.54 23.32
CA PHE A 309 13.27 0.94 24.66
C PHE A 309 12.85 -0.53 24.60
N ALA A 310 13.57 -1.38 25.37
CA ALA A 310 13.34 -2.82 25.37
C ALA A 310 11.88 -3.16 25.71
N ILE A 311 11.31 -2.55 26.72
CA ILE A 311 9.92 -2.81 27.16
C ILE A 311 8.86 -2.51 26.09
N ILE A 312 9.11 -1.50 25.22
CA ILE A 312 8.19 -1.17 24.13
C ILE A 312 8.32 -2.21 23.01
N ARG A 313 9.55 -2.61 22.71
CA ARG A 313 9.85 -3.58 21.66
C ARG A 313 9.35 -4.99 21.98
N GLU A 314 9.45 -5.43 23.26
CA GLU A 314 9.01 -6.77 23.69
C GLU A 314 7.51 -7.02 23.49
N GLY A 315 6.69 -5.98 23.47
CA GLY A 315 5.25 -6.05 23.23
C GLY A 315 4.83 -5.93 21.76
N MET A 316 5.79 -5.77 20.82
CA MET A 316 5.50 -5.49 19.41
C MET A 316 5.92 -6.65 18.52
N GLU A 317 5.04 -7.01 17.57
CA GLU A 317 5.30 -8.00 16.52
C GLU A 317 5.71 -7.32 15.21
N LEU A 318 6.88 -7.68 14.65
CA LEU A 318 7.28 -7.29 13.30
C LEU A 318 7.01 -8.46 12.35
N THR A 319 6.20 -8.24 11.31
CA THR A 319 5.83 -9.29 10.36
C THR A 319 5.76 -8.76 8.92
N THR A 320 5.62 -9.67 7.96
CA THR A 320 5.44 -9.31 6.54
C THR A 320 4.02 -9.59 6.07
N SER A 321 3.53 -8.76 5.15
CA SER A 321 2.22 -8.91 4.50
C SER A 321 2.15 -10.21 3.67
N GLU A 322 1.01 -10.88 3.73
CA GLU A 322 0.68 -12.03 2.88
C GLU A 322 -0.35 -11.69 1.77
N LEU A 323 -0.90 -10.48 1.77
CA LEU A 323 -1.92 -10.07 0.80
C LEU A 323 -1.36 -9.81 -0.60
N GLY A 324 -0.04 -9.56 -0.69
CA GLY A 324 0.66 -9.34 -1.95
C GLY A 324 0.07 -8.18 -2.76
N ASP A 325 0.12 -8.30 -4.09
CA ASP A 325 -0.30 -7.27 -5.02
C ASP A 325 -1.82 -6.98 -5.04
N ASN A 326 -2.63 -7.78 -4.34
CA ASN A 326 -4.07 -7.58 -4.27
C ASN A 326 -4.52 -6.69 -3.11
N ALA A 327 -3.62 -6.29 -2.23
CA ALA A 327 -3.95 -5.52 -1.03
C ALA A 327 -4.73 -4.24 -1.35
N ASN A 328 -4.25 -3.44 -2.32
CA ASN A 328 -4.93 -2.21 -2.73
C ASN A 328 -6.35 -2.47 -3.24
N LEU A 329 -6.49 -3.43 -4.17
CA LEU A 329 -7.80 -3.75 -4.73
C LEU A 329 -8.79 -4.21 -3.65
N LEU A 330 -8.34 -5.00 -2.67
CA LEU A 330 -9.17 -5.43 -1.54
C LEU A 330 -9.50 -4.28 -0.59
N GLY A 331 -8.54 -3.42 -0.29
CA GLY A 331 -8.74 -2.27 0.58
C GLY A 331 -9.71 -1.26 -0.02
N ASN A 332 -9.67 -1.02 -1.32
CA ASN A 332 -10.64 -0.19 -2.03
C ASN A 332 -12.07 -0.75 -1.92
N VAL A 333 -12.22 -2.08 -2.00
CA VAL A 333 -13.54 -2.73 -1.82
C VAL A 333 -14.09 -2.41 -0.44
N ILE A 334 -13.28 -2.52 0.60
CA ILE A 334 -13.71 -2.18 1.96
C ILE A 334 -14.01 -0.70 2.10
N HIS A 335 -13.13 0.16 1.58
CA HIS A 335 -13.31 1.62 1.70
C HIS A 335 -14.63 2.09 1.09
N ILE A 336 -14.98 1.63 -0.11
CA ILE A 336 -16.27 1.97 -0.73
C ILE A 336 -17.44 1.33 0.04
N MET A 337 -17.30 0.10 0.53
CA MET A 337 -18.35 -0.57 1.29
C MET A 337 -18.64 0.16 2.61
N GLU A 338 -17.60 0.54 3.37
CA GLU A 338 -17.75 1.34 4.59
C GLU A 338 -18.44 2.67 4.29
N SER A 339 -18.04 3.36 3.24
CA SER A 339 -18.68 4.62 2.82
C SER A 339 -20.17 4.49 2.45
N LEU A 340 -20.58 3.35 1.89
CA LEU A 340 -21.96 3.12 1.47
C LEU A 340 -22.88 2.63 2.60
N PHE A 341 -22.32 1.90 3.59
CA PHE A 341 -23.13 1.18 4.59
C PHE A 341 -22.86 1.59 6.04
N GLU A 342 -21.73 2.22 6.35
CA GLU A 342 -21.43 2.77 7.68
C GLU A 342 -21.75 4.28 7.68
N LYS A 343 -22.99 4.62 8.05
CA LYS A 343 -23.40 6.02 8.31
C LYS A 343 -23.68 6.20 9.79
#